data_70c101f5775c222538b598e0b0f026f3
#
_entry.id   70c101f5775c222538b598e0b0f026f3
#
_cell.length_a   1.000
_cell.length_b   1.000
_cell.length_c   1.000
_cell.angle_alpha   90.00
_cell.angle_beta   90.00
_cell.angle_gamma   90.00
#
_symmetry.space_group_name_H-M   'P 1'
#
loop_
_entity.id
_entity.type
_entity.pdbx_description
1 polymer ?
#
loop_
_entity_poly.entity_id
_entity_poly.type
_entity_poly.pdbx_seq_one_letter_code
_entity_poly.pdbx_strand_id
1 'polypeptide(L)'
;MSRLVFITGASSGIGQALAMRYARAGWRLALVARRVIALQEWAHAHGLEADRCLILAADVRDPQQVRQAAQSCMAQWGVPDVVIANAGISVGIDLHHEEDLAVLQDLMDTNLLGLAATFQPFIAPMKQRGSGTLVGVASVASVRGLPGHAGYCAAKGAVVQLCETLRGELKPHGVAVVTLAPGYIDTPLTRGNDYPMPFLMDPDTFADKAFAAIEAKVRWRVIPWQMGVVATVLKFMPRWLFDAVVGAQRHRKKRRRQ
;
A
#
# COMPACT_ATOMS: atom_id res chain seq x y z
N MET A 1 21.44 -13.79 10.90
CA MET A 1 21.06 -13.42 9.51
C MET A 1 20.38 -12.06 9.54
N SER A 2 20.64 -11.19 8.54
CA SER A 2 19.94 -9.90 8.44
C SER A 2 18.46 -10.13 8.12
N ARG A 3 17.57 -9.32 8.72
CA ARG A 3 16.11 -9.38 8.49
C ARG A 3 15.77 -9.03 7.03
N LEU A 4 14.68 -9.56 6.52
CA LEU A 4 14.26 -9.44 5.12
C LEU A 4 12.89 -8.79 5.01
N VAL A 5 12.77 -7.78 4.14
CA VAL A 5 11.49 -7.16 3.76
C VAL A 5 11.19 -7.38 2.28
N PHE A 6 9.94 -7.74 1.96
CA PHE A 6 9.42 -7.84 0.60
C PHE A 6 8.43 -6.69 0.37
N ILE A 7 8.64 -5.86 -0.66
CA ILE A 7 7.84 -4.64 -0.91
C ILE A 7 7.34 -4.63 -2.35
N THR A 8 6.01 -4.58 -2.55
CA THR A 8 5.42 -4.35 -3.88
C THR A 8 5.21 -2.86 -4.15
N GLY A 9 5.22 -2.45 -5.43
CA GLY A 9 5.13 -1.05 -5.82
C GLY A 9 6.37 -0.24 -5.44
N ALA A 10 7.54 -0.88 -5.44
CA ALA A 10 8.81 -0.29 -4.97
C ALA A 10 9.45 0.70 -5.96
N SER A 11 8.89 0.91 -7.15
CA SER A 11 9.50 1.77 -8.19
C SER A 11 9.19 3.26 -8.06
N SER A 12 8.47 3.71 -7.03
CA SER A 12 8.17 5.14 -6.83
C SER A 12 7.56 5.42 -5.45
N GLY A 13 7.62 6.68 -5.02
CA GLY A 13 6.85 7.23 -3.90
C GLY A 13 7.07 6.49 -2.58
N ILE A 14 5.97 6.09 -1.93
CA ILE A 14 5.99 5.40 -0.63
C ILE A 14 6.85 4.13 -0.67
N GLY A 15 6.78 3.35 -1.78
CA GLY A 15 7.53 2.12 -1.90
C GLY A 15 9.04 2.33 -1.89
N GLN A 16 9.55 3.35 -2.59
CA GLN A 16 10.96 3.74 -2.57
C GLN A 16 11.39 4.25 -1.19
N ALA A 17 10.59 5.11 -0.58
CA ALA A 17 10.90 5.66 0.74
C ALA A 17 10.97 4.56 1.82
N LEU A 18 10.03 3.60 1.79
CA LEU A 18 10.09 2.42 2.65
C LEU A 18 11.33 1.57 2.38
N ALA A 19 11.66 1.29 1.11
CA ALA A 19 12.85 0.53 0.75
C ALA A 19 14.12 1.19 1.33
N MET A 20 14.28 2.51 1.17
CA MET A 20 15.42 3.25 1.74
C MET A 20 15.42 3.20 3.27
N ARG A 21 14.27 3.33 3.89
CA ARG A 21 14.17 3.25 5.36
C ARG A 21 14.61 1.88 5.90
N TYR A 22 14.19 0.80 5.24
CA TYR A 22 14.61 -0.56 5.59
C TYR A 22 16.10 -0.80 5.28
N ALA A 23 16.61 -0.28 4.16
CA ALA A 23 18.03 -0.33 3.82
C ALA A 23 18.91 0.31 4.91
N ARG A 24 18.54 1.53 5.36
CA ARG A 24 19.22 2.25 6.46
C ARG A 24 19.17 1.48 7.77
N ALA A 25 18.14 0.66 8.00
CA ALA A 25 18.03 -0.21 9.16
C ALA A 25 18.82 -1.52 9.02
N GLY A 26 19.57 -1.72 7.94
CA GLY A 26 20.42 -2.89 7.73
C GLY A 26 19.69 -4.14 7.22
N TRP A 27 18.46 -4.00 6.70
CA TRP A 27 17.68 -5.13 6.17
C TRP A 27 18.08 -5.48 4.74
N ARG A 28 17.83 -6.74 4.36
CA ARG A 28 17.77 -7.16 2.96
C ARG A 28 16.42 -6.78 2.36
N LEU A 29 16.43 -6.40 1.09
CA LEU A 29 15.29 -5.85 0.37
C LEU A 29 14.93 -6.74 -0.81
N ALA A 30 13.71 -7.28 -0.85
CA ALA A 30 13.12 -7.86 -2.06
C ALA A 30 12.10 -6.85 -2.61
N LEU A 31 12.47 -6.17 -3.69
CA LEU A 31 11.71 -5.06 -4.27
C LEU A 31 11.01 -5.49 -5.54
N VAL A 32 9.69 -5.33 -5.58
CA VAL A 32 8.85 -5.78 -6.70
C VAL A 32 8.22 -4.60 -7.41
N ALA A 33 8.40 -4.56 -8.73
CA ALA A 33 7.77 -3.56 -9.59
C ALA A 33 7.63 -4.06 -11.03
N ARG A 34 6.75 -3.40 -11.80
CA ARG A 34 6.64 -3.60 -13.25
C ARG A 34 7.82 -2.95 -14.01
N ARG A 35 8.23 -1.79 -13.54
CA ARG A 35 9.32 -0.97 -14.13
C ARG A 35 10.66 -1.38 -13.52
N VAL A 36 11.17 -2.53 -13.94
CA VAL A 36 12.40 -3.12 -13.37
C VAL A 36 13.62 -2.25 -13.64
N ILE A 37 13.80 -1.78 -14.88
CA ILE A 37 14.96 -0.96 -15.27
C ILE A 37 15.04 0.30 -14.41
N ALA A 38 13.94 1.05 -14.31
CA ALA A 38 13.90 2.26 -13.47
C ALA A 38 14.15 1.97 -11.98
N LEU A 39 13.74 0.79 -11.50
CA LEU A 39 14.00 0.38 -10.12
C LEU A 39 15.47 -0.02 -9.92
N GLN A 40 16.10 -0.66 -10.92
CA GLN A 40 17.53 -1.00 -10.91
C GLN A 40 18.42 0.25 -10.92
N GLU A 41 18.12 1.20 -11.81
CA GLU A 41 18.81 2.49 -11.87
C GLU A 41 18.70 3.25 -10.54
N TRP A 42 17.49 3.29 -9.97
CA TRP A 42 17.25 3.91 -8.68
C TRP A 42 18.03 3.21 -7.56
N ALA A 43 18.01 1.88 -7.49
CA ALA A 43 18.73 1.10 -6.49
C ALA A 43 20.24 1.35 -6.57
N HIS A 44 20.79 1.31 -7.77
CA HIS A 44 22.20 1.60 -8.03
C HIS A 44 22.59 3.02 -7.60
N ALA A 45 21.78 4.03 -7.96
CA ALA A 45 22.02 5.42 -7.57
C ALA A 45 21.98 5.64 -6.04
N HIS A 46 21.36 4.73 -5.28
CA HIS A 46 21.29 4.80 -3.81
C HIS A 46 22.23 3.79 -3.11
N GLY A 47 23.17 3.18 -3.85
CA GLY A 47 24.15 2.24 -3.29
C GLY A 47 23.52 0.95 -2.72
N LEU A 48 22.42 0.51 -3.30
CA LEU A 48 21.79 -0.76 -2.90
C LEU A 48 22.42 -1.90 -3.70
N GLU A 49 23.39 -2.56 -3.10
CA GLU A 49 24.14 -3.66 -3.71
C GLU A 49 23.28 -4.93 -3.87
N ALA A 50 23.63 -5.76 -4.86
CA ALA A 50 22.87 -6.95 -5.23
C ALA A 50 22.83 -8.04 -4.14
N ASP A 51 23.80 -8.04 -3.23
CA ASP A 51 23.83 -8.96 -2.07
C ASP A 51 22.79 -8.59 -1.00
N ARG A 52 22.26 -7.34 -1.04
CA ARG A 52 21.28 -6.83 -0.10
C ARG A 52 19.98 -6.38 -0.74
N CYS A 53 19.92 -6.26 -2.07
CA CYS A 53 18.75 -5.79 -2.81
C CYS A 53 18.43 -6.69 -3.99
N LEU A 54 17.37 -7.49 -3.86
CA LEU A 54 16.83 -8.33 -4.92
C LEU A 54 15.68 -7.61 -5.62
N ILE A 55 15.84 -7.36 -6.92
CA ILE A 55 14.80 -6.71 -7.74
C ILE A 55 14.07 -7.75 -8.57
N LEU A 56 12.75 -7.75 -8.46
CA LEU A 56 11.85 -8.75 -9.04
C LEU A 56 10.79 -8.08 -9.91
N ALA A 57 10.59 -8.63 -11.10
CA ALA A 57 9.55 -8.18 -12.02
C ALA A 57 8.21 -8.83 -11.65
N ALA A 58 7.16 -8.03 -11.37
CA ALA A 58 5.78 -8.52 -11.35
C ALA A 58 4.79 -7.36 -11.50
N ASP A 59 3.69 -7.61 -12.21
CA ASP A 59 2.46 -6.86 -12.09
C ASP A 59 1.60 -7.51 -11.00
N VAL A 60 1.21 -6.74 -9.98
CA VAL A 60 0.40 -7.27 -8.87
C VAL A 60 -1.00 -7.72 -9.30
N ARG A 61 -1.46 -7.31 -10.49
CA ARG A 61 -2.71 -7.77 -11.09
C ARG A 61 -2.61 -9.21 -11.65
N ASP A 62 -1.40 -9.72 -11.79
CA ASP A 62 -1.13 -11.10 -12.21
C ASP A 62 -0.64 -11.93 -11.02
N PRO A 63 -1.50 -12.75 -10.41
CA PRO A 63 -1.13 -13.56 -9.25
C PRO A 63 -0.02 -14.57 -9.52
N GLN A 64 0.18 -14.99 -10.79
CA GLN A 64 1.25 -15.92 -11.14
C GLN A 64 2.62 -15.23 -11.09
N GLN A 65 2.73 -14.01 -11.64
CA GLN A 65 3.95 -13.22 -11.56
C GLN A 65 4.32 -12.91 -10.11
N VAL A 66 3.34 -12.53 -9.27
CA VAL A 66 3.57 -12.28 -7.85
C VAL A 66 4.05 -13.55 -7.14
N ARG A 67 3.44 -14.70 -7.43
CA ARG A 67 3.87 -15.99 -6.87
C ARG A 67 5.30 -16.34 -7.27
N GLN A 68 5.67 -16.15 -8.53
CA GLN A 68 7.03 -16.39 -9.02
C GLN A 68 8.04 -15.47 -8.32
N ALA A 69 7.73 -14.18 -8.19
CA ALA A 69 8.57 -13.24 -7.46
C ALA A 69 8.74 -13.65 -5.98
N ALA A 70 7.67 -14.07 -5.32
CA ALA A 70 7.72 -14.56 -3.94
C ALA A 70 8.56 -15.84 -3.81
N GLN A 71 8.41 -16.78 -4.73
CA GLN A 71 9.19 -18.03 -4.77
C GLN A 71 10.68 -17.74 -4.98
N SER A 72 11.03 -16.85 -5.92
CA SER A 72 12.41 -16.43 -6.17
C SER A 72 13.03 -15.77 -4.93
N CYS A 73 12.29 -14.91 -4.24
CA CYS A 73 12.72 -14.30 -3.00
C CYS A 73 12.98 -15.37 -1.91
N MET A 74 12.03 -16.28 -1.72
CA MET A 74 12.15 -17.32 -0.69
C MET A 74 13.24 -18.34 -0.99
N ALA A 75 13.45 -18.67 -2.26
CA ALA A 75 14.53 -19.60 -2.67
C ALA A 75 15.91 -19.00 -2.41
N GLN A 76 16.07 -17.69 -2.62
CA GLN A 76 17.36 -17.02 -2.46
C GLN A 76 17.66 -16.63 -1.01
N TRP A 77 16.66 -16.15 -0.26
CA TRP A 77 16.90 -15.52 1.05
C TRP A 77 16.00 -16.03 2.18
N GLY A 78 15.12 -16.97 1.89
CA GLY A 78 14.16 -17.50 2.86
C GLY A 78 12.91 -16.65 2.98
N VAL A 79 12.04 -17.03 3.91
CA VAL A 79 10.75 -16.37 4.15
C VAL A 79 10.98 -14.96 4.71
N PRO A 80 10.42 -13.89 4.11
CA PRO A 80 10.55 -12.53 4.62
C PRO A 80 10.03 -12.38 6.06
N ASP A 81 10.64 -11.47 6.82
CA ASP A 81 10.15 -11.09 8.13
C ASP A 81 8.96 -10.12 8.02
N VAL A 82 8.99 -9.28 6.99
CA VAL A 82 7.94 -8.30 6.69
C VAL A 82 7.59 -8.36 5.21
N VAL A 83 6.30 -8.40 4.89
CA VAL A 83 5.76 -8.29 3.53
C VAL A 83 4.88 -7.06 3.45
N ILE A 84 5.22 -6.10 2.60
CA ILE A 84 4.50 -4.84 2.44
C ILE A 84 3.79 -4.82 1.07
N ALA A 85 2.48 -4.97 1.10
CA ALA A 85 1.63 -4.80 -0.07
C ALA A 85 1.31 -3.31 -0.24
N ASN A 86 2.21 -2.62 -0.97
CA ASN A 86 2.14 -1.17 -1.17
C ASN A 86 1.69 -0.77 -2.58
N ALA A 87 1.83 -1.64 -3.58
CA ALA A 87 1.40 -1.33 -4.94
C ALA A 87 -0.03 -0.81 -4.98
N GLY A 88 -0.26 0.28 -5.71
CA GLY A 88 -1.58 0.88 -5.80
C GLY A 88 -1.65 1.98 -6.84
N ILE A 89 -2.85 2.24 -7.31
CA ILE A 89 -3.21 3.33 -8.22
C ILE A 89 -4.36 4.15 -7.65
N SER A 90 -4.46 5.42 -8.06
CA SER A 90 -5.57 6.29 -7.70
C SER A 90 -5.98 7.11 -8.92
N VAL A 91 -7.15 6.81 -9.44
CA VAL A 91 -7.74 7.46 -10.62
C VAL A 91 -9.17 7.87 -10.26
N GLY A 92 -9.60 9.02 -10.75
CA GLY A 92 -11.00 9.45 -10.63
C GLY A 92 -11.88 8.63 -11.57
N ILE A 93 -13.09 8.31 -11.13
CA ILE A 93 -14.11 7.65 -11.95
C ILE A 93 -15.45 8.38 -11.82
N ASP A 94 -16.23 8.31 -12.89
CA ASP A 94 -17.63 8.75 -12.92
C ASP A 94 -18.43 7.68 -13.69
N LEU A 95 -19.19 6.86 -12.96
CA LEU A 95 -19.95 5.74 -13.52
C LEU A 95 -21.08 6.15 -14.48
N HIS A 96 -21.28 7.46 -14.72
CA HIS A 96 -22.07 7.93 -15.85
C HIS A 96 -21.41 7.56 -17.20
N HIS A 97 -20.10 7.37 -17.22
CA HIS A 97 -19.32 6.99 -18.38
C HIS A 97 -19.06 5.48 -18.37
N GLU A 98 -19.47 4.80 -19.44
CA GLU A 98 -19.39 3.33 -19.58
C GLU A 98 -17.93 2.83 -19.46
N GLU A 99 -16.98 3.58 -20.04
CA GLU A 99 -15.56 3.24 -19.99
C GLU A 99 -14.95 3.27 -18.57
N ASP A 100 -15.55 3.96 -17.62
CA ASP A 100 -15.05 4.04 -16.26
C ASP A 100 -15.28 2.75 -15.45
N LEU A 101 -16.10 1.82 -15.96
CA LEU A 101 -16.23 0.48 -15.38
C LEU A 101 -14.90 -0.31 -15.50
N ALA A 102 -14.20 -0.19 -16.62
CA ALA A 102 -12.87 -0.79 -16.79
C ALA A 102 -11.84 -0.14 -15.84
N VAL A 103 -11.94 1.17 -15.60
CA VAL A 103 -11.07 1.86 -14.62
C VAL A 103 -11.38 1.40 -13.19
N LEU A 104 -12.65 1.18 -12.87
CA LEU A 104 -13.04 0.58 -11.58
C LEU A 104 -12.42 -0.81 -11.40
N GLN A 105 -12.48 -1.65 -12.43
CA GLN A 105 -11.87 -2.98 -12.42
C GLN A 105 -10.35 -2.87 -12.17
N ASP A 106 -9.63 -2.02 -12.90
CA ASP A 106 -8.19 -1.79 -12.71
C ASP A 106 -7.86 -1.36 -11.26
N LEU A 107 -8.72 -0.53 -10.65
CA LEU A 107 -8.56 -0.10 -9.26
C LEU A 107 -8.73 -1.27 -8.27
N MET A 108 -9.71 -2.13 -8.50
CA MET A 108 -9.95 -3.31 -7.66
C MET A 108 -8.83 -4.34 -7.83
N ASP A 109 -8.43 -4.62 -9.08
CA ASP A 109 -7.37 -5.58 -9.38
C ASP A 109 -6.03 -5.16 -8.78
N THR A 110 -5.68 -3.87 -8.90
CA THR A 110 -4.41 -3.39 -8.37
C THR A 110 -4.42 -3.23 -6.85
N ASN A 111 -5.42 -2.52 -6.31
CA ASN A 111 -5.39 -2.08 -4.90
C ASN A 111 -5.86 -3.14 -3.92
N LEU A 112 -6.76 -4.05 -4.34
CA LEU A 112 -7.34 -5.10 -3.49
C LEU A 112 -6.80 -6.48 -3.85
N LEU A 113 -7.05 -6.95 -5.07
CA LEU A 113 -6.63 -8.29 -5.48
C LEU A 113 -5.11 -8.41 -5.53
N GLY A 114 -4.41 -7.37 -5.99
CA GLY A 114 -2.95 -7.30 -5.98
C GLY A 114 -2.34 -7.33 -4.58
N LEU A 115 -3.02 -6.72 -3.60
CA LEU A 115 -2.61 -6.83 -2.20
C LEU A 115 -2.81 -8.26 -1.68
N ALA A 116 -3.95 -8.87 -1.94
CA ALA A 116 -4.22 -10.25 -1.54
C ALA A 116 -3.23 -11.23 -2.20
N ALA A 117 -2.95 -11.06 -3.50
CA ALA A 117 -1.95 -11.83 -4.24
C ALA A 117 -0.54 -11.65 -3.65
N THR A 118 -0.21 -10.43 -3.17
CA THR A 118 1.07 -10.16 -2.49
C THR A 118 1.21 -10.94 -1.17
N PHE A 119 0.14 -11.08 -0.40
CA PHE A 119 0.18 -11.80 0.89
C PHE A 119 0.15 -13.32 0.75
N GLN A 120 -0.64 -13.82 -0.20
CA GLN A 120 -0.99 -15.24 -0.34
C GLN A 120 0.22 -16.19 -0.33
N PRO A 121 1.33 -15.96 -1.06
CA PRO A 121 2.46 -16.88 -1.09
C PRO A 121 3.20 -17.00 0.24
N PHE A 122 3.10 -16.01 1.13
CA PHE A 122 3.85 -15.93 2.37
C PHE A 122 3.06 -16.40 3.60
N ILE A 123 1.74 -16.50 3.52
CA ILE A 123 0.90 -16.86 4.67
C ILE A 123 1.27 -18.24 5.22
N ALA A 124 1.29 -19.27 4.37
CA ALA A 124 1.60 -20.64 4.82
C ALA A 124 3.04 -20.76 5.37
N PRO A 125 4.09 -20.25 4.69
CA PRO A 125 5.45 -20.27 5.24
C PRO A 125 5.61 -19.49 6.55
N MET A 126 4.94 -18.33 6.70
CA MET A 126 4.98 -17.56 7.95
C MET A 126 4.25 -18.28 9.08
N LYS A 127 3.10 -18.92 8.80
CA LYS A 127 2.39 -19.77 9.78
C LYS A 127 3.26 -20.94 10.23
N GLN A 128 3.94 -21.61 9.31
CA GLN A 128 4.85 -22.71 9.62
C GLN A 128 6.04 -22.26 10.48
N ARG A 129 6.59 -21.07 10.19
CA ARG A 129 7.67 -20.45 10.98
C ARG A 129 7.19 -19.95 12.35
N GLY A 130 5.90 -19.72 12.54
CA GLY A 130 5.33 -19.13 13.76
C GLY A 130 5.62 -17.64 13.92
N SER A 131 6.04 -16.94 12.85
CA SER A 131 6.38 -15.52 12.90
C SER A 131 6.32 -14.86 11.53
N GLY A 132 6.05 -13.54 11.51
CA GLY A 132 6.02 -12.71 10.31
C GLY A 132 5.11 -11.50 10.49
N THR A 133 5.23 -10.55 9.58
CA THR A 133 4.35 -9.36 9.57
C THR A 133 3.89 -9.08 8.14
N LEU A 134 2.59 -9.11 7.92
CA LEU A 134 1.96 -8.65 6.68
C LEU A 134 1.50 -7.22 6.87
N VAL A 135 1.82 -6.35 5.91
CA VAL A 135 1.51 -4.92 5.96
C VAL A 135 0.67 -4.51 4.77
N GLY A 136 -0.58 -4.14 5.01
CA GLY A 136 -1.47 -3.60 3.98
C GLY A 136 -1.43 -2.07 3.98
N VAL A 137 -1.10 -1.48 2.82
CA VAL A 137 -1.18 -0.03 2.63
C VAL A 137 -2.58 0.34 2.13
N ALA A 138 -3.42 0.78 3.07
CA ALA A 138 -4.76 1.32 2.81
C ALA A 138 -4.72 2.81 2.43
N SER A 139 -5.59 3.63 2.99
CA SER A 139 -5.64 5.10 2.86
C SER A 139 -6.62 5.67 3.88
N VAL A 140 -6.51 6.94 4.22
CA VAL A 140 -7.59 7.67 4.93
C VAL A 140 -8.88 7.69 4.11
N ALA A 141 -8.82 7.59 2.79
CA ALA A 141 -9.98 7.47 1.91
C ALA A 141 -10.76 6.15 2.05
N SER A 142 -10.25 5.20 2.85
CA SER A 142 -10.96 3.95 3.19
C SER A 142 -12.13 4.15 4.16
N VAL A 143 -12.24 5.32 4.81
CA VAL A 143 -13.17 5.56 5.92
C VAL A 143 -14.58 5.91 5.43
N ARG A 144 -14.68 6.67 4.35
CA ARG A 144 -15.94 7.12 3.72
C ARG A 144 -15.75 7.25 2.20
N GLY A 145 -16.85 7.11 1.47
CA GLY A 145 -16.86 7.40 0.03
C GLY A 145 -16.69 8.89 -0.24
N LEU A 146 -15.78 9.23 -1.15
CA LEU A 146 -15.52 10.61 -1.55
C LEU A 146 -15.94 10.80 -3.02
N PRO A 147 -16.66 11.87 -3.39
CA PRO A 147 -17.04 12.14 -4.77
C PRO A 147 -15.83 12.08 -5.73
N GLY A 148 -16.00 11.40 -6.86
CA GLY A 148 -14.94 11.16 -7.84
C GLY A 148 -13.88 10.12 -7.47
N HIS A 149 -13.94 9.53 -6.25
CA HIS A 149 -13.00 8.52 -5.78
C HIS A 149 -13.66 7.16 -5.53
N ALA A 150 -14.84 6.89 -6.10
CA ALA A 150 -15.66 5.74 -5.74
C ALA A 150 -14.87 4.42 -5.77
N GLY A 151 -14.17 4.12 -6.87
CA GLY A 151 -13.38 2.88 -7.00
C GLY A 151 -12.20 2.84 -6.02
N TYR A 152 -11.51 3.95 -5.82
CA TYR A 152 -10.39 4.01 -4.88
C TYR A 152 -10.84 3.82 -3.42
N CYS A 153 -11.91 4.53 -3.01
CA CYS A 153 -12.48 4.40 -1.67
C CYS A 153 -12.99 2.97 -1.42
N ALA A 154 -13.68 2.37 -2.39
CA ALA A 154 -14.17 1.01 -2.30
C ALA A 154 -13.01 0.00 -2.14
N ALA A 155 -12.00 0.07 -3.01
CA ALA A 155 -10.84 -0.82 -2.94
C ALA A 155 -10.08 -0.67 -1.62
N LYS A 156 -9.81 0.57 -1.18
CA LYS A 156 -9.08 0.82 0.09
C LYS A 156 -9.91 0.50 1.33
N GLY A 157 -11.23 0.64 1.27
CA GLY A 157 -12.15 0.15 2.30
C GLY A 157 -12.11 -1.38 2.43
N ALA A 158 -12.16 -2.09 1.29
CA ALA A 158 -12.04 -3.54 1.24
C ALA A 158 -10.67 -4.04 1.77
N VAL A 159 -9.57 -3.32 1.47
CA VAL A 159 -8.24 -3.62 2.04
C VAL A 159 -8.27 -3.59 3.57
N VAL A 160 -8.94 -2.61 4.17
CA VAL A 160 -9.06 -2.51 5.64
C VAL A 160 -9.76 -3.74 6.19
N GLN A 161 -10.91 -4.12 5.61
CA GLN A 161 -11.69 -5.29 6.03
C GLN A 161 -10.87 -6.58 5.88
N LEU A 162 -10.19 -6.76 4.73
CA LEU A 162 -9.34 -7.92 4.48
C LEU A 162 -8.20 -8.03 5.51
N CYS A 163 -7.48 -6.94 5.75
CA CYS A 163 -6.39 -6.92 6.75
C CYS A 163 -6.92 -7.18 8.17
N GLU A 164 -8.12 -6.71 8.50
CA GLU A 164 -8.75 -6.92 9.80
C GLU A 164 -9.12 -8.39 10.00
N THR A 165 -9.71 -9.02 9.01
CA THR A 165 -10.03 -10.45 9.00
C THR A 165 -8.77 -11.30 9.13
N LEU A 166 -7.78 -11.08 8.25
CA LEU A 166 -6.51 -11.81 8.29
C LEU A 166 -5.78 -11.65 9.63
N ARG A 167 -5.89 -10.50 10.29
CA ARG A 167 -5.30 -10.29 11.62
C ARG A 167 -5.89 -11.24 12.65
N GLY A 168 -7.21 -11.45 12.63
CA GLY A 168 -7.88 -12.43 13.50
C GLY A 168 -7.43 -13.86 13.21
N GLU A 169 -7.42 -14.23 11.93
CA GLU A 169 -7.08 -15.58 11.47
C GLU A 169 -5.61 -15.96 11.69
N LEU A 170 -4.68 -15.00 11.55
CA LEU A 170 -3.25 -15.26 11.59
C LEU A 170 -2.61 -15.07 12.97
N LYS A 171 -3.29 -14.35 13.88
CA LYS A 171 -2.80 -14.14 15.25
C LYS A 171 -2.48 -15.43 16.00
N PRO A 172 -3.31 -16.51 15.96
CA PRO A 172 -3.00 -17.78 16.63
C PRO A 172 -1.73 -18.45 16.10
N HIS A 173 -1.27 -18.07 14.90
CA HIS A 173 -0.09 -18.62 14.23
C HIS A 173 1.14 -17.72 14.38
N GLY A 174 1.11 -16.71 15.25
CA GLY A 174 2.25 -15.81 15.50
C GLY A 174 2.52 -14.80 14.36
N VAL A 175 1.63 -14.70 13.38
CA VAL A 175 1.77 -13.75 12.25
C VAL A 175 0.97 -12.49 12.53
N ALA A 176 1.65 -11.34 12.50
CA ALA A 176 1.03 -10.04 12.68
C ALA A 176 0.49 -9.48 11.35
N VAL A 177 -0.62 -8.73 11.42
CA VAL A 177 -1.14 -7.96 10.28
C VAL A 177 -1.28 -6.51 10.69
N VAL A 178 -0.55 -5.63 10.00
CA VAL A 178 -0.52 -4.19 10.18
C VAL A 178 -1.24 -3.51 9.04
N THR A 179 -2.14 -2.58 9.32
CA THR A 179 -2.78 -1.75 8.31
C THR A 179 -2.29 -0.32 8.46
N LEU A 180 -1.64 0.21 7.42
CA LEU A 180 -1.23 1.60 7.33
C LEU A 180 -2.27 2.37 6.51
N ALA A 181 -2.71 3.51 7.00
CA ALA A 181 -3.62 4.41 6.31
C ALA A 181 -2.92 5.77 6.06
N PRO A 182 -2.18 5.92 4.95
CA PRO A 182 -1.60 7.20 4.58
C PRO A 182 -2.68 8.27 4.37
N GLY A 183 -2.38 9.51 4.80
CA GLY A 183 -3.05 10.71 4.31
C GLY A 183 -2.48 11.13 2.96
N TYR A 184 -2.25 12.44 2.79
CA TYR A 184 -1.59 12.97 1.60
C TYR A 184 -0.07 12.88 1.76
N ILE A 185 0.57 12.09 0.89
CA ILE A 185 2.03 11.95 0.83
C ILE A 185 2.49 12.49 -0.53
N ASP A 186 3.53 13.32 -0.56
CA ASP A 186 4.06 13.91 -1.79
C ASP A 186 4.73 12.83 -2.67
N THR A 187 3.98 12.28 -3.57
CA THR A 187 4.40 11.20 -4.47
C THR A 187 3.85 11.46 -5.87
N PRO A 188 4.35 10.78 -6.90
CA PRO A 188 3.76 10.86 -8.24
C PRO A 188 2.25 10.56 -8.27
N LEU A 189 1.74 9.78 -7.31
CA LEU A 189 0.31 9.48 -7.20
C LEU A 189 -0.54 10.71 -6.82
N THR A 190 0.01 11.63 -6.05
CA THR A 190 -0.69 12.80 -5.48
C THR A 190 -0.37 14.09 -6.20
N ARG A 191 0.79 14.21 -6.87
CA ARG A 191 1.22 15.44 -7.57
C ARG A 191 0.27 15.91 -8.67
N GLY A 192 -0.55 15.02 -9.22
CA GLY A 192 -1.57 15.36 -10.20
C GLY A 192 -2.90 15.84 -9.62
N ASN A 193 -3.02 15.95 -8.30
CA ASN A 193 -4.24 16.45 -7.66
C ASN A 193 -4.32 17.97 -7.74
N ASP A 194 -5.50 18.49 -8.06
CA ASP A 194 -5.81 19.91 -8.16
C ASP A 194 -6.70 20.43 -7.02
N TYR A 195 -6.76 19.66 -5.93
CA TYR A 195 -7.53 19.99 -4.74
C TYR A 195 -6.62 20.09 -3.50
N PRO A 196 -7.08 20.80 -2.44
CA PRO A 196 -6.30 20.96 -1.21
C PRO A 196 -5.91 19.61 -0.60
N MET A 197 -4.66 19.48 -0.21
CA MET A 197 -4.10 18.31 0.44
C MET A 197 -3.59 18.69 1.84
N PRO A 198 -4.49 18.83 2.84
CA PRO A 198 -4.08 19.22 4.18
C PRO A 198 -3.12 18.18 4.77
N PHE A 199 -2.13 18.68 5.52
CA PHE A 199 -1.10 17.86 6.16
C PHE A 199 -0.29 17.01 5.18
N LEU A 200 -0.05 17.54 3.96
CA LEU A 200 0.83 16.91 2.99
C LEU A 200 2.19 16.60 3.65
N MET A 201 2.64 15.36 3.54
CA MET A 201 3.85 14.86 4.19
C MET A 201 4.83 14.36 3.13
N ASP A 202 6.12 14.57 3.38
CA ASP A 202 7.16 13.97 2.55
C ASP A 202 7.23 12.43 2.74
N PRO A 203 7.67 11.69 1.70
CA PRO A 203 7.71 10.23 1.74
C PRO A 203 8.68 9.66 2.77
N ASP A 204 9.80 10.32 3.06
CA ASP A 204 10.80 9.80 4.01
C ASP A 204 10.29 9.91 5.45
N THR A 205 9.68 11.04 5.82
CA THR A 205 9.00 11.20 7.13
C THR A 205 7.87 10.19 7.28
N PHE A 206 7.11 9.91 6.20
CA PHE A 206 6.12 8.85 6.24
C PHE A 206 6.75 7.49 6.48
N ALA A 207 7.84 7.16 5.77
CA ALA A 207 8.52 5.88 5.87
C ALA A 207 9.09 5.63 7.28
N ASP A 208 9.65 6.66 7.95
CA ASP A 208 10.11 6.55 9.32
C ASP A 208 8.99 6.19 10.29
N LYS A 209 7.85 6.90 10.19
CA LYS A 209 6.67 6.64 11.03
C LYS A 209 6.04 5.28 10.73
N ALA A 210 5.99 4.88 9.47
CA ALA A 210 5.49 3.59 9.03
C ALA A 210 6.37 2.45 9.53
N PHE A 211 7.69 2.58 9.39
CA PHE A 211 8.66 1.61 9.90
C PHE A 211 8.48 1.39 11.42
N ALA A 212 8.43 2.47 12.21
CA ALA A 212 8.20 2.37 13.64
C ALA A 212 6.87 1.68 13.99
N ALA A 213 5.80 1.96 13.24
CA ALA A 213 4.51 1.33 13.42
C ALA A 213 4.51 -0.17 13.06
N ILE A 214 5.25 -0.56 12.00
CA ILE A 214 5.40 -1.96 11.58
C ILE A 214 6.21 -2.74 12.60
N GLU A 215 7.35 -2.20 13.06
CA GLU A 215 8.18 -2.83 14.09
C GLU A 215 7.41 -3.03 15.42
N ALA A 216 6.59 -2.07 15.79
CA ALA A 216 5.70 -2.17 16.96
C ALA A 216 4.47 -3.07 16.70
N LYS A 217 4.30 -3.61 15.48
CA LYS A 217 3.17 -4.47 15.07
C LYS A 217 1.81 -3.84 15.40
N VAL A 218 1.67 -2.53 15.21
CA VAL A 218 0.40 -1.83 15.49
C VAL A 218 -0.69 -2.31 14.54
N ARG A 219 -1.89 -2.52 15.05
CA ARG A 219 -3.01 -3.08 14.26
C ARG A 219 -3.46 -2.14 13.14
N TRP A 220 -3.49 -0.84 13.45
CA TRP A 220 -3.95 0.22 12.56
C TRP A 220 -3.18 1.50 12.85
N ARG A 221 -2.67 2.18 11.81
CA ARG A 221 -1.97 3.47 11.95
C ARG A 221 -2.33 4.41 10.83
N VAL A 222 -2.92 5.56 11.17
CA VAL A 222 -3.05 6.70 10.25
C VAL A 222 -1.79 7.56 10.33
N ILE A 223 -1.23 7.93 9.20
CA ILE A 223 -0.04 8.79 9.09
C ILE A 223 -0.29 9.86 8.03
N PRO A 224 -0.22 11.16 8.38
CA PRO A 224 0.03 11.73 9.71
C PRO A 224 -1.18 11.59 10.65
N TRP A 225 -0.95 11.69 11.95
CA TRP A 225 -1.99 11.49 12.97
C TRP A 225 -3.16 12.48 12.87
N GLN A 226 -2.90 13.70 12.39
CA GLN A 226 -3.93 14.72 12.15
C GLN A 226 -5.00 14.22 11.18
N MET A 227 -4.57 13.49 10.14
CA MET A 227 -5.51 12.84 9.22
C MET A 227 -6.32 11.75 9.91
N GLY A 228 -5.82 11.17 11.01
CA GLY A 228 -6.56 10.24 11.86
C GLY A 228 -7.74 10.91 12.56
N VAL A 229 -7.57 12.13 13.03
CA VAL A 229 -8.66 12.94 13.60
C VAL A 229 -9.69 13.23 12.52
N VAL A 230 -9.26 13.72 11.35
CA VAL A 230 -10.17 13.99 10.21
C VAL A 230 -10.94 12.72 9.82
N ALA A 231 -10.25 11.58 9.68
CA ALA A 231 -10.87 10.30 9.35
C ALA A 231 -11.92 9.88 10.40
N THR A 232 -11.62 10.08 11.69
CA THR A 232 -12.55 9.76 12.79
C THR A 232 -13.78 10.65 12.74
N VAL A 233 -13.61 11.95 12.55
CA VAL A 233 -14.73 12.89 12.40
C VAL A 233 -15.60 12.49 11.20
N LEU A 234 -15.00 12.23 10.04
CA LEU A 234 -15.74 11.80 8.87
C LEU A 234 -16.48 10.48 9.09
N LYS A 235 -15.86 9.52 9.79
CA LYS A 235 -16.46 8.21 10.08
C LYS A 235 -17.75 8.31 10.88
N PHE A 236 -17.76 9.14 11.91
CA PHE A 236 -18.91 9.29 12.82
C PHE A 236 -19.88 10.40 12.42
N MET A 237 -19.55 11.20 11.40
CA MET A 237 -20.44 12.25 10.89
C MET A 237 -21.74 11.64 10.37
N PRO A 238 -22.93 12.16 10.78
CA PRO A 238 -24.22 11.74 10.23
C PRO A 238 -24.24 11.84 8.70
N ARG A 239 -24.91 10.91 8.01
CA ARG A 239 -24.90 10.85 6.54
C ARG A 239 -25.38 12.13 5.89
N TRP A 240 -26.48 12.69 6.39
CA TRP A 240 -27.05 13.95 5.86
C TRP A 240 -26.06 15.12 5.93
N LEU A 241 -25.30 15.21 7.04
CA LEU A 241 -24.30 16.27 7.21
C LEU A 241 -23.08 16.03 6.30
N PHE A 242 -22.64 14.77 6.18
CA PHE A 242 -21.57 14.41 5.27
C PHE A 242 -21.92 14.74 3.82
N ASP A 243 -23.13 14.41 3.37
CA ASP A 243 -23.58 14.69 2.01
C ASP A 243 -23.69 16.20 1.75
N ALA A 244 -24.13 16.99 2.74
CA ALA A 244 -24.18 18.44 2.65
C ALA A 244 -22.76 19.08 2.53
N VAL A 245 -21.79 18.59 3.34
CA VAL A 245 -20.43 19.14 3.40
C VAL A 245 -19.58 18.67 2.21
N VAL A 246 -19.60 17.37 1.92
CA VAL A 246 -18.73 16.74 0.92
C VAL A 246 -19.35 16.75 -0.47
N GLY A 247 -20.69 16.61 -0.56
CA GLY A 247 -21.42 16.67 -1.83
C GLY A 247 -21.35 18.03 -2.51
N ALA A 248 -21.19 19.12 -1.75
CA ALA A 248 -21.00 20.47 -2.27
C ALA A 248 -19.60 20.72 -2.85
N GLN A 249 -18.63 19.85 -2.61
CA GLN A 249 -17.27 20.01 -3.11
C GLN A 249 -17.22 19.77 -4.63
N ARG A 250 -16.86 20.82 -5.38
CA ARG A 250 -16.69 20.76 -6.84
C ARG A 250 -15.39 20.08 -7.28
N HIS A 251 -14.43 19.85 -6.36
CA HIS A 251 -13.14 19.28 -6.66
C HIS A 251 -13.22 17.75 -6.65
N ARG A 252 -13.11 17.14 -7.84
CA ARG A 252 -13.11 15.70 -8.03
C ARG A 252 -11.76 15.26 -8.55
N LYS A 253 -11.32 14.04 -8.18
CA LYS A 253 -10.13 13.42 -8.77
C LYS A 253 -10.31 13.37 -10.30
N LYS A 254 -9.28 13.76 -11.05
CA LYS A 254 -9.33 13.71 -12.51
C LYS A 254 -9.51 12.27 -13.00
N ARG A 255 -10.42 12.10 -13.95
CA ARG A 255 -10.52 10.85 -14.72
C ARG A 255 -9.24 10.66 -15.55
N ARG A 256 -8.87 9.42 -15.80
CA ARG A 256 -7.81 9.11 -16.76
C ARG A 256 -8.31 9.55 -18.15
N ARG A 257 -7.68 10.55 -18.75
CA ARG A 257 -7.88 10.81 -20.18
C ARG A 257 -7.15 9.69 -20.92
N GLN A 258 -7.87 9.02 -21.80
CA GLN A 258 -7.29 8.06 -22.75
C GLN A 258 -6.44 8.80 -23.76
#